data_8ca2abe4b682456eb992cc53f5341627
#
_entry.id   8ca2abe4b682456eb992cc53f5341627
#
_cell.length_a   1.000
_cell.length_b   1.000
_cell.length_c   1.000
_cell.angle_alpha   90.00
_cell.angle_beta   90.00
_cell.angle_gamma   90.00
#
_symmetry.space_group_name_H-M   'P 1'
#
loop_
_entity.id
_entity.type
_entity.pdbx_description
1 polymer ?
#
loop_
_entity_poly.entity_id
_entity_poly.type
_entity_poly.pdbx_seq_one_letter_code
_entity_poly.pdbx_strand_id
1 'polypeptide(L)'
;MLTKRQNLIECIRGGSPDRYVNQFEALALIMASPLSDRSHLADEGYLIDAWGCYQRQVDGQPGLFPMHDAAHRVITDICDWRSQVKVPGDLDDPAFWEPIAERAAAVDRTEQFVTSAVFPGVFERVHHLCEITEALVNFYEEPEEMHALIDQIVDYELRLADMHLKYVRPDALFHHDDWGTQISTFLAPEMFEEFLLEPYKRIYGYWRDHGVELIVHHSDSFGETLVPYMAEMGVDIWQGTLRTTNDIPALVDRYAGRVAFMGGIESQVLDKPDWTAEEVRAEVDAAVAAVDRKTGFIPCLTSGLDVSGYPGVYDAVSAEIDRCSARDFA
;
A
#
# COMPACT_ATOMS: atom_id res chain seq x y z
N MET A 1 -24.18 8.97 15.75
CA MET A 1 -23.19 8.87 14.65
C MET A 1 -22.02 8.07 15.17
N LEU A 2 -21.57 7.08 14.42
CA LEU A 2 -20.41 6.26 14.77
C LEU A 2 -19.14 7.11 14.71
N THR A 3 -18.11 6.78 15.54
CA THR A 3 -16.77 7.33 15.34
C THR A 3 -16.23 6.86 13.98
N LYS A 4 -15.20 7.51 13.44
CA LYS A 4 -14.56 7.09 12.17
C LYS A 4 -14.07 5.65 12.25
N ARG A 5 -13.43 5.29 13.36
CA ARG A 5 -12.96 3.93 13.65
C ARG A 5 -14.11 2.92 13.67
N GLN A 6 -15.20 3.21 14.38
CA GLN A 6 -16.37 2.34 14.41
C GLN A 6 -17.01 2.18 13.03
N ASN A 7 -17.17 3.29 12.31
CA ASN A 7 -17.76 3.27 10.97
C ASN A 7 -16.94 2.43 9.97
N LEU A 8 -15.60 2.52 10.04
CA LEU A 8 -14.73 1.66 9.24
C LEU A 8 -14.96 0.18 9.58
N ILE A 9 -14.98 -0.19 10.85
CA ILE A 9 -15.22 -1.60 11.25
C ILE A 9 -16.60 -2.08 10.78
N GLU A 10 -17.64 -1.29 10.94
CA GLU A 10 -18.97 -1.63 10.43
C GLU A 10 -18.97 -1.84 8.91
N CYS A 11 -18.25 -0.97 8.18
CA CYS A 11 -18.12 -1.07 6.73
C CYS A 11 -17.41 -2.36 6.31
N ILE A 12 -16.22 -2.66 6.87
CA ILE A 12 -15.39 -3.78 6.40
C ILE A 12 -15.87 -5.14 6.90
N ARG A 13 -16.62 -5.20 8.01
CA ARG A 13 -17.14 -6.45 8.60
C ARG A 13 -18.60 -6.77 8.20
N GLY A 14 -19.19 -5.98 7.30
CA GLY A 14 -20.56 -6.21 6.83
C GLY A 14 -21.63 -5.87 7.86
N GLY A 15 -21.37 -4.88 8.72
CA GLY A 15 -22.29 -4.38 9.74
C GLY A 15 -23.23 -3.30 9.23
N SER A 16 -23.39 -2.23 10.01
CA SER A 16 -24.31 -1.11 9.73
C SER A 16 -23.58 0.24 9.82
N PRO A 17 -22.74 0.59 8.84
CA PRO A 17 -22.11 1.91 8.80
C PRO A 17 -23.19 2.99 8.68
N ASP A 18 -22.94 4.16 9.26
CA ASP A 18 -23.90 5.27 9.24
C ASP A 18 -23.60 6.31 8.13
N ARG A 19 -22.51 6.11 7.37
CA ARG A 19 -22.07 6.87 6.19
C ARG A 19 -21.03 6.08 5.40
N TYR A 20 -20.67 6.53 4.21
CA TYR A 20 -19.46 6.03 3.55
C TYR A 20 -18.24 6.38 4.40
N VAL A 21 -17.30 5.46 4.51
CA VAL A 21 -15.97 5.79 5.04
C VAL A 21 -15.29 6.71 4.03
N ASN A 22 -14.83 7.88 4.47
CA ASN A 22 -14.30 8.89 3.58
C ASN A 22 -12.78 8.71 3.46
N GLN A 23 -12.35 8.00 2.41
CA GLN A 23 -10.93 7.77 2.13
C GLN A 23 -10.19 7.25 3.38
N PHE A 24 -9.07 7.87 3.76
CA PHE A 24 -8.26 7.50 4.93
C PHE A 24 -8.76 8.08 6.26
N GLU A 25 -9.98 8.60 6.35
CA GLU A 25 -10.46 9.33 7.54
C GLU A 25 -10.27 8.56 8.88
N ALA A 26 -10.34 7.23 8.82
CA ALA A 26 -10.19 6.36 9.99
C ALA A 26 -8.76 5.84 10.20
N LEU A 27 -7.83 6.11 9.28
CA LEU A 27 -6.44 5.61 9.28
C LEU A 27 -5.47 6.77 9.43
N ALA A 28 -4.86 6.92 10.61
CA ALA A 28 -3.81 7.92 10.84
C ALA A 28 -2.46 7.33 10.42
N LEU A 29 -2.03 7.59 9.18
CA LEU A 29 -0.79 7.04 8.65
C LEU A 29 0.43 7.65 9.32
N ILE A 30 1.26 6.79 9.91
CA ILE A 30 2.55 7.12 10.49
C ILE A 30 3.64 6.67 9.52
N MET A 31 4.10 7.64 8.72
CA MET A 31 5.19 7.45 7.79
C MET A 31 6.52 7.37 8.54
N ALA A 32 7.16 6.22 8.53
CA ALA A 32 8.44 5.99 9.18
C ALA A 32 9.26 4.96 8.40
N SER A 33 10.27 5.43 7.72
CA SER A 33 11.29 4.58 7.13
C SER A 33 12.67 5.05 7.60
N PRO A 34 13.29 4.37 8.58
CA PRO A 34 14.58 4.79 9.14
C PRO A 34 15.71 4.75 8.11
N LEU A 35 15.46 4.10 6.99
CA LEU A 35 16.48 3.79 6.01
C LEU A 35 16.22 4.43 4.64
N SER A 36 15.20 5.26 4.52
CA SER A 36 15.12 6.18 3.42
C SER A 36 16.12 7.32 3.68
N ASP A 37 17.41 7.01 3.64
CA ASP A 37 18.43 8.06 3.62
C ASP A 37 18.37 8.78 2.27
N ARG A 38 17.39 9.68 2.19
CA ARG A 38 17.20 10.58 1.07
C ARG A 38 18.27 11.67 1.00
N SER A 39 19.25 11.63 1.91
CA SER A 39 20.31 12.64 1.98
C SER A 39 21.42 12.39 0.95
N HIS A 40 21.50 11.20 0.41
CA HIS A 40 22.44 10.90 -0.67
C HIS A 40 21.82 11.21 -2.03
N LEU A 41 21.70 12.50 -2.35
CA LEU A 41 21.55 12.93 -3.74
C LEU A 41 22.86 12.55 -4.45
N ALA A 42 22.81 11.56 -5.33
CA ALA A 42 23.89 11.37 -6.27
C ALA A 42 24.04 12.63 -7.11
N ASP A 43 25.24 12.98 -7.52
CA ASP A 43 25.58 14.21 -8.31
C ASP A 43 24.75 14.36 -9.59
N GLU A 44 23.96 13.35 -9.97
CA GLU A 44 23.13 13.29 -11.18
C GLU A 44 21.59 13.41 -10.90
N GLY A 45 21.18 13.78 -9.68
CA GLY A 45 19.76 13.97 -9.32
C GLY A 45 19.00 12.71 -8.94
N TYR A 46 19.68 11.63 -8.60
CA TYR A 46 19.10 10.42 -8.06
C TYR A 46 19.09 10.43 -6.54
N LEU A 47 18.12 9.73 -5.96
CA LEU A 47 18.14 9.34 -4.56
C LEU A 47 18.59 7.89 -4.49
N ILE A 48 19.42 7.57 -3.49
CA ILE A 48 19.85 6.20 -3.22
C ILE A 48 19.31 5.84 -1.85
N ASP A 49 18.53 4.76 -1.75
CA ASP A 49 18.03 4.27 -0.47
C ASP A 49 19.11 3.45 0.27
N ALA A 50 18.79 3.04 1.50
CA ALA A 50 19.74 2.30 2.34
C ALA A 50 20.08 0.89 1.83
N TRP A 51 19.34 0.36 0.86
CA TRP A 51 19.65 -0.88 0.16
C TRP A 51 20.55 -0.66 -1.05
N GLY A 52 20.84 0.60 -1.40
CA GLY A 52 21.59 0.99 -2.58
C GLY A 52 20.74 1.13 -3.85
N CYS A 53 19.41 1.05 -3.73
CA CYS A 53 18.52 1.17 -4.88
C CYS A 53 18.40 2.63 -5.31
N TYR A 54 18.53 2.86 -6.61
CA TYR A 54 18.41 4.17 -7.23
C TYR A 54 16.96 4.53 -7.50
N GLN A 55 16.59 5.73 -7.11
CA GLN A 55 15.24 6.30 -7.33
C GLN A 55 15.36 7.71 -7.88
N ARG A 56 14.38 8.15 -8.64
CA ARG A 56 14.30 9.53 -9.15
C ARG A 56 12.89 10.10 -9.02
N GLN A 57 12.83 11.41 -8.89
CA GLN A 57 11.61 12.18 -9.12
C GLN A 57 11.38 12.31 -10.62
N VAL A 58 10.16 12.05 -11.08
CA VAL A 58 9.74 12.31 -12.46
C VAL A 58 8.92 13.58 -12.49
N ASP A 59 9.27 14.53 -13.41
CA ASP A 59 8.56 15.79 -13.53
C ASP A 59 7.07 15.58 -13.81
N GLY A 60 6.24 16.24 -13.01
CA GLY A 60 4.77 16.14 -13.14
C GLY A 60 4.15 14.86 -12.61
N GLN A 61 4.93 13.98 -11.98
CA GLN A 61 4.42 12.81 -11.29
C GLN A 61 4.76 12.88 -9.79
N PRO A 62 3.79 12.66 -8.90
CA PRO A 62 4.07 12.58 -7.47
C PRO A 62 4.79 11.27 -7.14
N GLY A 63 5.73 11.32 -6.19
CA GLY A 63 6.46 10.15 -5.72
C GLY A 63 7.87 9.99 -6.28
N LEU A 64 8.51 8.92 -5.86
CA LEU A 64 9.84 8.49 -6.29
C LEU A 64 9.70 7.17 -7.03
N PHE A 65 10.35 7.07 -8.16
CA PHE A 65 10.29 5.89 -9.01
C PHE A 65 11.64 5.19 -9.05
N PRO A 66 11.69 3.85 -8.94
CA PRO A 66 12.93 3.11 -9.07
C PRO A 66 13.50 3.25 -10.49
N MET A 67 14.83 3.21 -10.58
CA MET A 67 15.53 3.22 -11.86
C MET A 67 15.64 1.80 -12.40
N HIS A 68 14.81 1.48 -13.40
CA HIS A 68 14.79 0.17 -14.06
C HIS A 68 15.66 0.16 -15.30
N ASP A 69 16.97 0.11 -15.08
CA ASP A 69 17.96 -0.08 -16.15
C ASP A 69 19.23 -0.80 -15.63
N ALA A 70 19.97 -1.38 -16.55
CA ALA A 70 21.14 -2.21 -16.23
C ALA A 70 22.27 -1.47 -15.50
N ALA A 71 22.32 -0.13 -15.59
CA ALA A 71 23.38 0.66 -14.96
C ALA A 71 23.10 0.95 -13.48
N HIS A 72 21.83 0.90 -13.05
CA HIS A 72 21.39 1.29 -11.73
C HIS A 72 20.87 0.13 -10.87
N ARG A 73 20.94 -1.10 -11.36
CA ARG A 73 20.57 -2.28 -10.57
C ARG A 73 21.66 -2.63 -9.54
N VAL A 74 21.23 -3.03 -8.36
CA VAL A 74 22.13 -3.47 -7.27
C VAL A 74 22.61 -4.88 -7.52
N ILE A 75 21.69 -5.79 -7.90
CA ILE A 75 21.99 -7.19 -8.21
C ILE A 75 22.23 -7.31 -9.72
N THR A 76 23.46 -7.60 -10.11
CA THR A 76 23.85 -7.82 -11.50
C THR A 76 23.94 -9.31 -11.87
N ASP A 77 24.06 -10.17 -10.86
CA ASP A 77 24.03 -11.63 -10.94
C ASP A 77 23.28 -12.16 -9.70
N ILE A 78 22.12 -12.77 -9.93
CA ILE A 78 21.31 -13.30 -8.84
C ILE A 78 21.99 -14.43 -8.09
N CYS A 79 22.84 -15.23 -8.74
CA CYS A 79 23.59 -16.30 -8.08
C CYS A 79 24.66 -15.77 -7.10
N ASP A 80 25.03 -14.48 -7.22
CA ASP A 80 26.01 -13.81 -6.34
C ASP A 80 25.39 -12.64 -5.54
N TRP A 81 24.05 -12.57 -5.42
CA TRP A 81 23.36 -11.44 -4.77
C TRP A 81 23.84 -11.16 -3.34
N ARG A 82 24.27 -12.20 -2.61
CA ARG A 82 24.74 -12.07 -1.21
C ARG A 82 25.99 -11.21 -1.08
N SER A 83 26.81 -11.15 -2.11
CA SER A 83 28.00 -10.28 -2.15
C SER A 83 27.65 -8.84 -2.58
N GLN A 84 26.54 -8.66 -3.29
CA GLN A 84 26.13 -7.40 -3.92
C GLN A 84 25.16 -6.60 -3.05
N VAL A 85 24.28 -7.27 -2.31
CA VAL A 85 23.26 -6.64 -1.47
C VAL A 85 23.81 -6.35 -0.07
N LYS A 86 23.67 -5.11 0.34
CA LYS A 86 23.92 -4.71 1.72
C LYS A 86 22.58 -4.51 2.42
N VAL A 87 22.14 -5.53 3.16
CA VAL A 87 20.94 -5.41 3.98
C VAL A 87 21.17 -4.39 5.10
N PRO A 88 20.28 -3.39 5.26
CA PRO A 88 20.44 -2.39 6.31
C PRO A 88 20.39 -3.02 7.71
N GLY A 89 21.31 -2.56 8.58
CA GLY A 89 21.58 -3.26 9.84
C GLY A 89 20.85 -2.70 11.04
N ASP A 90 21.33 -1.60 11.57
CA ASP A 90 20.81 -1.00 12.81
C ASP A 90 19.57 -0.15 12.52
N LEU A 91 18.42 -0.62 12.99
CA LEU A 91 17.12 0.08 12.83
C LEU A 91 16.71 0.81 14.11
N ASP A 92 17.37 0.54 15.25
CA ASP A 92 16.96 1.05 16.56
C ASP A 92 17.72 2.36 16.90
N ASP A 93 17.43 3.41 16.14
CA ASP A 93 17.92 4.77 16.44
C ASP A 93 16.85 5.59 17.18
N PRO A 94 16.95 5.80 18.50
CA PRO A 94 16.00 6.61 19.24
C PRO A 94 15.82 8.03 18.69
N ALA A 95 16.89 8.66 18.19
CA ALA A 95 16.80 10.01 17.64
C ALA A 95 15.91 10.09 16.40
N PHE A 96 15.85 9.01 15.61
CA PHE A 96 14.92 8.87 14.49
C PHE A 96 13.50 8.58 14.98
N TRP A 97 13.34 7.63 15.92
CA TRP A 97 12.02 7.11 16.29
C TRP A 97 11.23 7.97 17.28
N GLU A 98 11.90 8.71 18.19
CA GLU A 98 11.20 9.51 19.21
C GLU A 98 10.23 10.55 18.63
N PRO A 99 10.57 11.34 17.60
CA PRO A 99 9.62 12.28 17.00
C PRO A 99 8.43 11.57 16.32
N ILE A 100 8.64 10.35 15.84
CA ILE A 100 7.59 9.52 15.21
C ILE A 100 6.66 8.98 16.28
N ALA A 101 7.20 8.51 17.39
CA ALA A 101 6.44 8.07 18.55
C ALA A 101 5.55 9.18 19.12
N GLU A 102 6.05 10.41 19.19
CA GLU A 102 5.28 11.59 19.62
C GLU A 102 4.09 11.85 18.68
N ARG A 103 4.29 11.78 17.37
CA ARG A 103 3.20 11.93 16.39
C ARG A 103 2.15 10.81 16.54
N ALA A 104 2.59 9.57 16.72
CA ALA A 104 1.69 8.43 16.93
C ALA A 104 0.89 8.58 18.24
N ALA A 105 1.53 9.06 19.31
CA ALA A 105 0.88 9.30 20.59
C ALA A 105 -0.15 10.43 20.58
N ALA A 106 -0.05 11.37 19.64
CA ALA A 106 -0.98 12.48 19.49
C ALA A 106 -2.29 12.09 18.77
N VAL A 107 -2.37 10.90 18.18
CA VAL A 107 -3.56 10.42 17.47
C VAL A 107 -4.66 10.06 18.46
N ASP A 108 -5.88 10.55 18.22
CA ASP A 108 -7.08 10.13 18.95
C ASP A 108 -7.50 8.72 18.50
N ARG A 109 -7.10 7.70 19.26
CA ARG A 109 -7.40 6.29 18.97
C ARG A 109 -8.89 5.93 19.11
N THR A 110 -9.73 6.82 19.62
CA THR A 110 -11.18 6.60 19.62
C THR A 110 -11.78 6.90 18.23
N GLU A 111 -11.15 7.78 17.47
CA GLU A 111 -11.56 8.17 16.13
C GLU A 111 -10.76 7.46 15.03
N GLN A 112 -9.46 7.19 15.23
CA GLN A 112 -8.58 6.69 14.18
C GLN A 112 -7.73 5.51 14.65
N PHE A 113 -7.39 4.63 13.72
CA PHE A 113 -6.32 3.63 13.90
C PHE A 113 -4.97 4.30 13.68
N VAL A 114 -4.06 4.19 14.64
CA VAL A 114 -2.65 4.50 14.40
C VAL A 114 -2.11 3.46 13.42
N THR A 115 -1.77 3.89 12.23
CA THR A 115 -1.45 3.00 11.12
C THR A 115 0.00 3.15 10.72
N SER A 116 0.83 2.14 10.97
CA SER A 116 2.20 2.11 10.46
C SER A 116 2.20 1.94 8.95
N ALA A 117 2.92 2.80 8.23
CA ALA A 117 3.09 2.70 6.80
C ALA A 117 4.46 2.10 6.46
N VAL A 118 4.48 0.97 5.76
CA VAL A 118 5.68 0.26 5.31
C VAL A 118 5.68 0.19 3.79
N PHE A 119 6.79 0.60 3.18
CA PHE A 119 7.02 0.56 1.74
C PHE A 119 8.51 0.71 1.40
N PRO A 120 8.97 0.17 0.28
CA PRO A 120 8.25 -0.79 -0.56
C PRO A 120 8.11 -2.14 0.16
N GLY A 121 7.15 -2.96 -0.28
CA GLY A 121 7.00 -4.33 0.18
C GLY A 121 7.98 -5.30 -0.48
N VAL A 122 7.71 -6.60 -0.33
CA VAL A 122 8.65 -7.67 -0.71
C VAL A 122 8.89 -7.71 -2.21
N PHE A 123 7.85 -7.72 -3.03
CA PHE A 123 7.99 -7.83 -4.48
C PHE A 123 8.66 -6.59 -5.08
N GLU A 124 8.23 -5.39 -4.66
CA GLU A 124 8.87 -4.15 -5.09
C GLU A 124 10.34 -4.10 -4.67
N ARG A 125 10.68 -4.54 -3.46
CA ARG A 125 12.08 -4.60 -3.03
C ARG A 125 12.90 -5.53 -3.92
N VAL A 126 12.37 -6.67 -4.30
CA VAL A 126 13.04 -7.59 -5.24
C VAL A 126 13.36 -6.90 -6.56
N HIS A 127 12.36 -6.28 -7.20
CA HIS A 127 12.60 -5.64 -8.49
C HIS A 127 13.34 -4.30 -8.40
N HIS A 128 13.33 -3.61 -7.26
CA HIS A 128 14.21 -2.46 -7.04
C HIS A 128 15.69 -2.87 -6.99
N LEU A 129 15.98 -4.08 -6.47
CA LEU A 129 17.34 -4.61 -6.40
C LEU A 129 17.81 -5.17 -7.74
N CYS A 130 16.95 -5.92 -8.45
CA CYS A 130 17.30 -6.66 -9.65
C CYS A 130 17.06 -5.92 -10.97
N GLU A 131 16.24 -4.85 -10.99
CA GLU A 131 15.51 -4.37 -12.16
C GLU A 131 14.32 -5.31 -12.49
N ILE A 132 13.20 -4.76 -12.96
CA ILE A 132 11.94 -5.51 -13.09
C ILE A 132 12.02 -6.68 -14.06
N THR A 133 12.67 -6.49 -15.22
CA THR A 133 12.76 -7.55 -16.24
C THR A 133 13.60 -8.71 -15.74
N GLU A 134 14.75 -8.41 -15.17
CA GLU A 134 15.67 -9.43 -14.61
C GLU A 134 15.01 -10.13 -13.41
N ALA A 135 14.30 -9.40 -12.55
CA ALA A 135 13.54 -10.01 -11.45
C ALA A 135 12.54 -11.04 -11.96
N LEU A 136 11.75 -10.68 -12.98
CA LEU A 136 10.75 -11.58 -13.56
C LEU A 136 11.37 -12.80 -14.25
N VAL A 137 12.52 -12.66 -14.91
CA VAL A 137 13.27 -13.77 -15.51
C VAL A 137 13.82 -14.70 -14.43
N ASN A 138 14.38 -14.14 -13.36
CA ASN A 138 15.02 -14.92 -12.28
C ASN A 138 14.01 -15.78 -11.49
N PHE A 139 12.74 -15.40 -11.41
CA PHE A 139 11.70 -16.27 -10.84
C PHE A 139 11.58 -17.62 -11.57
N TYR A 140 11.93 -17.68 -12.86
CA TYR A 140 11.92 -18.91 -13.66
C TYR A 140 13.28 -19.59 -13.73
N GLU A 141 14.35 -18.82 -13.86
CA GLU A 141 15.69 -19.36 -14.12
C GLU A 141 16.44 -19.74 -12.84
N GLU A 142 16.22 -18.98 -11.75
CA GLU A 142 16.96 -19.14 -10.49
C GLU A 142 16.01 -19.11 -9.27
N PRO A 143 15.00 -19.98 -9.21
CA PRO A 143 13.94 -19.92 -8.18
C PRO A 143 14.49 -20.09 -6.75
N GLU A 144 15.52 -20.92 -6.55
CA GLU A 144 16.13 -21.13 -5.23
C GLU A 144 16.77 -19.84 -4.69
N GLU A 145 17.44 -19.07 -5.54
CA GLU A 145 18.07 -17.81 -5.17
C GLU A 145 17.01 -16.72 -4.93
N MET A 146 15.93 -16.74 -5.71
CA MET A 146 14.79 -15.84 -5.51
C MET A 146 14.09 -16.09 -4.17
N HIS A 147 13.84 -17.35 -3.79
CA HIS A 147 13.33 -17.68 -2.45
C HIS A 147 14.27 -17.19 -1.35
N ALA A 148 15.58 -17.37 -1.50
CA ALA A 148 16.55 -16.94 -0.50
C ALA A 148 16.64 -15.41 -0.38
N LEU A 149 16.52 -14.68 -1.49
CA LEU A 149 16.47 -13.21 -1.48
C LEU A 149 15.18 -12.70 -0.81
N ILE A 150 14.05 -13.30 -1.15
CA ILE A 150 12.75 -12.99 -0.54
C ILE A 150 12.80 -13.22 0.97
N ASP A 151 13.32 -14.36 1.42
CA ASP A 151 13.47 -14.64 2.86
C ASP A 151 14.31 -13.59 3.57
N GLN A 152 15.38 -13.11 2.94
CA GLN A 152 16.23 -12.05 3.50
C GLN A 152 15.47 -10.70 3.62
N ILE A 153 14.62 -10.39 2.64
CA ILE A 153 13.77 -9.18 2.68
C ILE A 153 12.72 -9.31 3.79
N VAL A 154 12.08 -10.47 3.91
CA VAL A 154 11.11 -10.75 5.00
C VAL A 154 11.77 -10.61 6.37
N ASP A 155 12.97 -11.16 6.57
CA ASP A 155 13.68 -11.02 7.84
C ASP A 155 14.02 -9.55 8.17
N TYR A 156 14.28 -8.73 7.15
CA TYR A 156 14.42 -7.29 7.32
C TYR A 156 13.09 -6.63 7.72
N GLU A 157 11.98 -6.95 7.03
CA GLU A 157 10.68 -6.39 7.35
C GLU A 157 10.19 -6.76 8.76
N LEU A 158 10.48 -7.97 9.23
CA LEU A 158 10.16 -8.38 10.60
C LEU A 158 10.95 -7.55 11.63
N ARG A 159 12.24 -7.26 11.38
CA ARG A 159 13.02 -6.35 12.24
C ARG A 159 12.50 -4.92 12.20
N LEU A 160 12.04 -4.45 11.05
CA LEU A 160 11.39 -3.15 10.90
C LEU A 160 10.07 -3.11 11.66
N ALA A 161 9.28 -4.20 11.60
CA ALA A 161 8.06 -4.35 12.38
C ALA A 161 8.31 -4.23 13.88
N ASP A 162 9.40 -4.83 14.41
CA ASP A 162 9.80 -4.69 15.82
C ASP A 162 9.97 -3.23 16.21
N MET A 163 10.57 -2.41 15.35
CA MET A 163 10.76 -0.99 15.63
C MET A 163 9.45 -0.21 15.64
N HIS A 164 8.58 -0.47 14.67
CA HIS A 164 7.23 0.11 14.67
C HIS A 164 6.43 -0.31 15.91
N LEU A 165 6.45 -1.58 16.28
CA LEU A 165 5.77 -2.10 17.47
C LEU A 165 6.31 -1.45 18.76
N LYS A 166 7.62 -1.28 18.84
CA LYS A 166 8.28 -0.64 19.98
C LYS A 166 7.93 0.83 20.14
N TYR A 167 8.03 1.61 19.07
CA TYR A 167 7.96 3.06 19.11
C TYR A 167 6.57 3.61 18.74
N VAL A 168 5.93 3.08 17.71
CA VAL A 168 4.65 3.57 17.18
C VAL A 168 3.45 2.92 17.88
N ARG A 169 3.57 1.62 18.21
CA ARG A 169 2.48 0.81 18.79
C ARG A 169 1.21 0.89 17.93
N PRO A 170 1.28 0.49 16.68
CA PRO A 170 0.19 0.69 15.73
C PRO A 170 -1.01 -0.20 16.01
N ASP A 171 -2.19 0.30 15.64
CA ASP A 171 -3.43 -0.47 15.59
C ASP A 171 -3.62 -1.14 14.21
N ALA A 172 -2.99 -0.59 13.18
CA ALA A 172 -3.09 -1.06 11.81
C ALA A 172 -1.74 -1.00 11.08
N LEU A 173 -1.58 -1.86 10.06
CA LEU A 173 -0.51 -1.81 9.09
C LEU A 173 -1.07 -1.33 7.74
N PHE A 174 -0.42 -0.38 7.10
CA PHE A 174 -0.55 -0.06 5.69
C PHE A 174 0.73 -0.54 5.00
N HIS A 175 0.62 -1.58 4.17
CA HIS A 175 1.74 -2.19 3.48
C HIS A 175 1.61 -1.95 1.98
N HIS A 176 2.57 -1.24 1.41
CA HIS A 176 2.59 -0.89 0.00
C HIS A 176 3.49 -1.84 -0.77
N ASP A 177 2.90 -2.55 -1.73
CA ASP A 177 3.62 -3.41 -2.66
C ASP A 177 2.79 -3.63 -3.92
N ASP A 178 3.22 -3.07 -5.05
CA ASP A 178 2.50 -3.17 -6.31
C ASP A 178 2.78 -4.50 -7.01
N TRP A 179 1.73 -5.31 -7.17
CA TRP A 179 1.83 -6.66 -7.73
C TRP A 179 1.45 -6.75 -9.21
N GLY A 180 1.17 -5.62 -9.84
CA GLY A 180 0.74 -5.61 -11.22
C GLY A 180 0.83 -4.26 -11.90
N THR A 181 0.39 -4.28 -13.13
CA THR A 181 0.11 -3.11 -13.96
C THR A 181 -1.40 -2.86 -13.99
N GLN A 182 -1.84 -1.91 -14.79
CA GLN A 182 -3.27 -1.67 -15.00
C GLN A 182 -3.98 -2.73 -15.84
N ILE A 183 -3.27 -3.70 -16.42
CA ILE A 183 -3.84 -4.72 -17.31
C ILE A 183 -3.58 -6.16 -16.86
N SER A 184 -2.58 -6.39 -16.00
CA SER A 184 -2.24 -7.72 -15.51
C SER A 184 -1.40 -7.65 -14.24
N THR A 185 -1.40 -8.75 -13.46
CA THR A 185 -0.39 -8.99 -12.43
C THR A 185 0.99 -9.22 -13.06
N PHE A 186 2.06 -8.88 -12.36
CA PHE A 186 3.44 -9.16 -12.79
C PHE A 186 3.72 -10.66 -12.77
N LEU A 187 3.28 -11.35 -11.73
CA LEU A 187 3.38 -12.80 -11.59
C LEU A 187 2.04 -13.46 -11.87
N ALA A 188 2.05 -14.61 -12.52
CA ALA A 188 0.85 -15.47 -12.60
C ALA A 188 0.42 -15.87 -11.18
N PRO A 189 -0.89 -16.13 -10.93
CA PRO A 189 -1.36 -16.50 -9.60
C PRO A 189 -0.61 -17.66 -8.96
N GLU A 190 -0.24 -18.67 -9.74
CA GLU A 190 0.51 -19.84 -9.25
C GLU A 190 1.94 -19.47 -8.83
N MET A 191 2.58 -18.53 -9.52
CA MET A 191 3.90 -18.02 -9.13
C MET A 191 3.80 -17.11 -7.91
N PHE A 192 2.74 -16.30 -7.81
CA PHE A 192 2.48 -15.52 -6.60
C PHE A 192 2.30 -16.44 -5.39
N GLU A 193 1.55 -17.53 -5.54
CA GLU A 193 1.38 -18.53 -4.48
C GLU A 193 2.71 -19.15 -4.07
N GLU A 194 3.55 -19.54 -5.03
CA GLU A 194 4.84 -20.18 -4.78
C GLU A 194 5.81 -19.26 -4.05
N PHE A 195 5.97 -18.01 -4.52
CA PHE A 195 7.06 -17.14 -4.06
C PHE A 195 6.65 -16.13 -3.00
N LEU A 196 5.39 -15.70 -2.97
CA LEU A 196 4.97 -14.53 -2.17
C LEU A 196 3.93 -14.85 -1.11
N LEU A 197 3.08 -15.87 -1.27
CA LEU A 197 1.99 -16.13 -0.32
C LEU A 197 2.51 -16.39 1.10
N GLU A 198 3.43 -17.34 1.29
CA GLU A 198 3.97 -17.64 2.63
C GLU A 198 4.83 -16.50 3.21
N PRO A 199 5.68 -15.79 2.45
CA PRO A 199 6.32 -14.55 2.88
C PRO A 199 5.33 -13.53 3.46
N TYR A 200 4.24 -13.22 2.77
CA TYR A 200 3.25 -12.27 3.28
C TYR A 200 2.48 -12.80 4.49
N LYS A 201 2.16 -14.10 4.53
CA LYS A 201 1.55 -14.73 5.71
C LYS A 201 2.46 -14.61 6.94
N ARG A 202 3.78 -14.75 6.77
CA ARG A 202 4.76 -14.52 7.85
C ARG A 202 4.74 -13.07 8.32
N ILE A 203 4.78 -12.10 7.40
CA ILE A 203 4.78 -10.68 7.73
C ILE A 203 3.46 -10.29 8.43
N TYR A 204 2.32 -10.53 7.78
CA TYR A 204 1.03 -10.11 8.32
C TYR A 204 0.65 -10.86 9.59
N GLY A 205 0.99 -12.16 9.67
CA GLY A 205 0.86 -12.95 10.88
C GLY A 205 1.66 -12.37 12.04
N TYR A 206 2.90 -11.96 11.79
CA TYR A 206 3.74 -11.33 12.80
C TYR A 206 3.10 -10.05 13.38
N TRP A 207 2.61 -9.16 12.52
CA TRP A 207 1.91 -7.95 12.97
C TRP A 207 0.66 -8.28 13.78
N ARG A 208 -0.13 -9.27 13.34
CA ARG A 208 -1.33 -9.76 14.06
C ARG A 208 -1.01 -10.31 15.44
N ASP A 209 0.01 -11.14 15.53
CA ASP A 209 0.44 -11.78 16.77
C ASP A 209 0.92 -10.73 17.80
N HIS A 210 1.32 -9.57 17.36
CA HIS A 210 1.72 -8.44 18.19
C HIS A 210 0.64 -7.36 18.37
N GLY A 211 -0.62 -7.69 18.06
CA GLY A 211 -1.79 -6.89 18.43
C GLY A 211 -2.28 -5.90 17.38
N VAL A 212 -1.76 -5.93 16.15
CA VAL A 212 -2.29 -5.13 15.04
C VAL A 212 -3.66 -5.66 14.62
N GLU A 213 -4.67 -4.78 14.63
CA GLU A 213 -6.07 -5.14 14.38
C GLU A 213 -6.44 -5.19 12.89
N LEU A 214 -5.77 -4.38 12.05
CA LEU A 214 -6.08 -4.26 10.62
C LEU A 214 -4.83 -4.35 9.76
N ILE A 215 -4.94 -5.10 8.65
CA ILE A 215 -3.96 -5.13 7.58
C ILE A 215 -4.58 -4.47 6.33
N VAL A 216 -3.99 -3.37 5.92
CA VAL A 216 -4.32 -2.67 4.67
C VAL A 216 -3.17 -2.92 3.70
N HIS A 217 -3.46 -3.60 2.60
CA HIS A 217 -2.49 -3.79 1.53
C HIS A 217 -2.78 -2.78 0.40
N HIS A 218 -1.76 -2.04 -0.01
CA HIS A 218 -1.86 -1.16 -1.18
C HIS A 218 -1.26 -1.83 -2.40
N SER A 219 -2.03 -1.81 -3.48
CA SER A 219 -1.57 -2.03 -4.85
C SER A 219 -2.57 -1.37 -5.81
N ASP A 220 -2.13 -0.37 -6.57
CA ASP A 220 -2.99 0.35 -7.53
C ASP A 220 -2.92 -0.29 -8.94
N SER A 221 -3.23 -1.55 -9.01
CA SER A 221 -3.06 -2.39 -10.19
C SER A 221 -4.30 -3.27 -10.50
N PHE A 222 -4.24 -3.98 -11.62
CA PHE A 222 -5.06 -5.17 -11.81
C PHE A 222 -4.61 -6.23 -10.79
N GLY A 223 -5.51 -6.66 -9.91
CA GLY A 223 -5.18 -7.59 -8.83
C GLY A 223 -6.32 -8.54 -8.46
N GLU A 224 -7.44 -8.53 -9.18
CA GLU A 224 -8.62 -9.34 -8.83
C GLU A 224 -8.31 -10.85 -8.75
N THR A 225 -7.34 -11.34 -9.53
CA THR A 225 -6.89 -12.73 -9.52
C THR A 225 -6.13 -13.10 -8.25
N LEU A 226 -5.59 -12.12 -7.51
CA LEU A 226 -4.83 -12.31 -6.27
C LEU A 226 -5.68 -12.14 -5.00
N VAL A 227 -6.95 -11.71 -5.12
CA VAL A 227 -7.83 -11.53 -3.95
C VAL A 227 -8.02 -12.80 -3.11
N PRO A 228 -8.07 -14.02 -3.70
CA PRO A 228 -8.08 -15.26 -2.90
C PRO A 228 -6.89 -15.35 -1.93
N TYR A 229 -5.69 -15.00 -2.40
CA TYR A 229 -4.46 -14.99 -1.60
C TYR A 229 -4.45 -13.84 -0.58
N MET A 230 -4.95 -12.64 -0.95
CA MET A 230 -5.13 -11.54 0.01
C MET A 230 -5.99 -11.98 1.20
N ALA A 231 -7.11 -12.68 0.92
CA ALA A 231 -7.98 -13.20 1.97
C ALA A 231 -7.31 -14.29 2.81
N GLU A 232 -6.44 -15.12 2.22
CA GLU A 232 -5.70 -16.20 2.92
C GLU A 232 -4.60 -15.62 3.80
N MET A 233 -3.86 -14.61 3.35
CA MET A 233 -2.82 -13.96 4.14
C MET A 233 -3.35 -12.98 5.19
N GLY A 234 -4.67 -12.77 5.25
CA GLY A 234 -5.32 -11.98 6.29
C GLY A 234 -5.37 -10.48 6.03
N VAL A 235 -5.37 -10.05 4.77
CA VAL A 235 -5.64 -8.66 4.38
C VAL A 235 -7.11 -8.33 4.68
N ASP A 236 -7.34 -7.23 5.41
CA ASP A 236 -8.69 -6.71 5.69
C ASP A 236 -9.17 -5.73 4.61
N ILE A 237 -8.24 -4.95 4.07
CA ILE A 237 -8.55 -3.89 3.08
C ILE A 237 -7.50 -3.95 1.97
N TRP A 238 -7.96 -4.10 0.72
CA TRP A 238 -7.13 -3.82 -0.44
C TRP A 238 -7.36 -2.38 -0.89
N GLN A 239 -6.38 -1.50 -0.67
CA GLN A 239 -6.37 -0.11 -1.10
C GLN A 239 -5.68 0.03 -2.45
N GLY A 240 -6.15 0.99 -3.26
CA GLY A 240 -5.68 1.20 -4.63
C GLY A 240 -6.54 0.48 -5.68
N THR A 241 -7.68 -0.12 -5.28
CA THR A 241 -8.50 -0.91 -6.20
C THR A 241 -9.04 -0.06 -7.35
N LEU A 242 -8.53 -0.31 -8.57
CA LEU A 242 -8.94 0.37 -9.80
C LEU A 242 -10.29 -0.16 -10.28
N ARG A 243 -11.27 0.72 -10.49
CA ARG A 243 -12.60 0.38 -11.02
C ARG A 243 -12.58 0.04 -12.51
N THR A 244 -11.63 0.61 -13.23
CA THR A 244 -11.50 0.44 -14.68
C THR A 244 -10.91 -0.90 -15.10
N THR A 245 -10.23 -1.59 -14.17
CA THR A 245 -9.51 -2.83 -14.47
C THR A 245 -9.93 -4.02 -13.61
N ASN A 246 -10.61 -3.80 -12.49
CA ASN A 246 -11.09 -4.85 -11.59
C ASN A 246 -12.62 -4.78 -11.47
N ASP A 247 -13.29 -5.91 -11.41
CA ASP A 247 -14.74 -5.99 -11.17
C ASP A 247 -15.05 -5.81 -9.68
N ILE A 248 -14.94 -4.55 -9.18
CA ILE A 248 -15.16 -4.23 -7.77
C ILE A 248 -16.52 -4.73 -7.26
N PRO A 249 -17.66 -4.56 -7.98
CA PRO A 249 -18.94 -5.11 -7.55
C PRO A 249 -18.90 -6.62 -7.29
N ALA A 250 -18.38 -7.40 -8.23
CA ALA A 250 -18.26 -8.85 -8.08
C ALA A 250 -17.31 -9.24 -6.93
N LEU A 251 -16.23 -8.50 -6.74
CA LEU A 251 -15.29 -8.70 -5.64
C LEU A 251 -15.93 -8.42 -4.28
N VAL A 252 -16.65 -7.31 -4.14
CA VAL A 252 -17.38 -6.97 -2.90
C VAL A 252 -18.41 -8.04 -2.59
N ASP A 253 -19.17 -8.51 -3.58
CA ASP A 253 -20.14 -9.58 -3.40
C ASP A 253 -19.52 -10.90 -2.93
N ARG A 254 -18.37 -11.26 -3.50
CA ARG A 254 -17.69 -12.53 -3.22
C ARG A 254 -16.95 -12.54 -1.89
N TYR A 255 -16.38 -11.39 -1.48
CA TYR A 255 -15.48 -11.30 -0.33
C TYR A 255 -16.05 -10.48 0.84
N ALA A 256 -17.35 -10.15 0.81
CA ALA A 256 -18.01 -9.39 1.88
C ALA A 256 -17.65 -9.90 3.29
N GLY A 257 -17.21 -8.99 4.15
CA GLY A 257 -16.79 -9.28 5.54
C GLY A 257 -15.43 -9.99 5.68
N ARG A 258 -14.74 -10.31 4.57
CA ARG A 258 -13.41 -10.92 4.56
C ARG A 258 -12.35 -9.94 4.06
N VAL A 259 -12.53 -9.37 2.88
CA VAL A 259 -11.70 -8.33 2.31
C VAL A 259 -12.60 -7.20 1.87
N ALA A 260 -12.29 -5.96 2.25
CA ALA A 260 -12.92 -4.76 1.76
C ALA A 260 -12.04 -4.10 0.69
N PHE A 261 -12.67 -3.38 -0.22
CA PHE A 261 -12.02 -2.75 -1.36
C PHE A 261 -12.06 -1.25 -1.22
N MET A 262 -10.89 -0.63 -1.15
CA MET A 262 -10.72 0.81 -0.97
C MET A 262 -10.12 1.42 -2.23
N GLY A 263 -10.90 2.24 -2.94
CA GLY A 263 -10.49 2.80 -4.22
C GLY A 263 -11.67 3.26 -5.07
N GLY A 264 -11.63 2.91 -6.35
CA GLY A 264 -12.70 3.15 -7.32
C GLY A 264 -12.80 4.58 -7.85
N ILE A 265 -12.13 5.56 -7.23
CA ILE A 265 -12.02 6.94 -7.73
C ILE A 265 -10.68 7.04 -8.44
N GLU A 266 -10.72 7.08 -9.77
CA GLU A 266 -9.53 6.94 -10.61
C GLU A 266 -8.62 8.17 -10.54
N SER A 267 -7.51 8.05 -9.83
CA SER A 267 -6.54 9.14 -9.70
C SER A 267 -6.01 9.61 -11.03
N GLN A 268 -5.79 8.71 -11.99
CA GLN A 268 -5.33 9.06 -13.34
C GLN A 268 -6.28 10.01 -14.11
N VAL A 269 -7.56 10.07 -13.76
CA VAL A 269 -8.55 11.00 -14.34
C VAL A 269 -8.43 12.37 -13.71
N LEU A 270 -8.15 12.42 -12.41
CA LEU A 270 -8.16 13.64 -11.59
C LEU A 270 -6.77 14.23 -11.35
N ASP A 271 -5.71 13.43 -11.53
CA ASP A 271 -4.34 13.81 -11.23
C ASP A 271 -3.70 14.63 -12.36
N LYS A 272 -4.25 15.81 -12.58
CA LYS A 272 -3.84 16.77 -13.61
C LYS A 272 -4.02 18.21 -13.13
N PRO A 273 -3.23 19.17 -13.64
CA PRO A 273 -3.27 20.56 -13.17
C PRO A 273 -4.59 21.29 -13.44
N ASP A 274 -5.37 20.84 -14.42
CA ASP A 274 -6.62 21.43 -14.88
C ASP A 274 -7.87 20.62 -14.47
N TRP A 275 -7.77 19.83 -13.38
CA TRP A 275 -8.91 19.11 -12.84
C TRP A 275 -10.07 20.05 -12.47
N THR A 276 -11.30 19.58 -12.55
CA THR A 276 -12.49 20.36 -12.28
C THR A 276 -13.39 19.69 -11.22
N ALA A 277 -14.16 20.48 -10.48
CA ALA A 277 -15.12 19.95 -9.52
C ALA A 277 -16.20 19.07 -10.18
N GLU A 278 -16.49 19.27 -11.47
CA GLU A 278 -17.44 18.45 -12.22
C GLU A 278 -16.87 17.05 -12.50
N GLU A 279 -15.58 16.95 -12.87
CA GLU A 279 -14.88 15.68 -13.04
C GLU A 279 -14.78 14.92 -11.71
N VAL A 280 -14.43 15.59 -10.61
CA VAL A 280 -14.39 14.99 -9.27
C VAL A 280 -15.76 14.43 -8.90
N ARG A 281 -16.83 15.20 -9.09
CA ARG A 281 -18.20 14.74 -8.82
C ARG A 281 -18.56 13.52 -9.66
N ALA A 282 -18.25 13.54 -10.95
CA ALA A 282 -18.54 12.44 -11.88
C ALA A 282 -17.82 11.15 -11.46
N GLU A 283 -16.53 11.24 -11.08
CA GLU A 283 -15.75 10.08 -10.62
C GLU A 283 -16.27 9.51 -9.31
N VAL A 284 -16.58 10.37 -8.31
CA VAL A 284 -17.13 9.93 -7.03
C VAL A 284 -18.51 9.28 -7.21
N ASP A 285 -19.41 9.91 -7.98
CA ASP A 285 -20.73 9.34 -8.27
C ASP A 285 -20.60 7.99 -9.01
N ALA A 286 -19.67 7.88 -9.96
CA ALA A 286 -19.43 6.62 -10.68
C ALA A 286 -18.90 5.52 -9.76
N ALA A 287 -17.95 5.83 -8.86
CA ALA A 287 -17.38 4.87 -7.91
C ALA A 287 -18.45 4.36 -6.93
N VAL A 288 -19.24 5.27 -6.35
CA VAL A 288 -20.30 4.93 -5.39
C VAL A 288 -21.46 4.18 -6.06
N ALA A 289 -21.85 4.57 -7.28
CA ALA A 289 -22.92 3.92 -8.02
C ALA A 289 -22.53 2.53 -8.55
N ALA A 290 -21.25 2.27 -8.79
CA ALA A 290 -20.79 0.96 -9.25
C ALA A 290 -21.00 -0.13 -8.18
N VAL A 291 -20.91 0.22 -6.90
CA VAL A 291 -21.08 -0.72 -5.79
C VAL A 291 -22.39 -0.42 -5.08
N ASP A 292 -23.45 -1.15 -5.43
CA ASP A 292 -24.78 -1.01 -4.80
C ASP A 292 -24.82 -1.64 -3.39
N ARG A 293 -23.83 -1.29 -2.55
CA ARG A 293 -23.70 -1.73 -1.16
C ARG A 293 -23.07 -0.65 -0.30
N LYS A 294 -23.47 -0.63 0.98
CA LYS A 294 -22.93 0.26 2.02
C LYS A 294 -21.77 -0.35 2.80
N THR A 295 -21.41 -1.61 2.51
CA THR A 295 -20.35 -2.38 3.20
C THR A 295 -19.43 -3.05 2.21
N GLY A 296 -18.18 -3.29 2.62
CA GLY A 296 -17.16 -3.95 1.80
C GLY A 296 -16.49 -3.05 0.76
N PHE A 297 -16.94 -1.78 0.63
CA PHE A 297 -16.34 -0.80 -0.28
C PHE A 297 -16.11 0.53 0.43
N ILE A 298 -14.95 1.13 0.19
CA ILE A 298 -14.53 2.42 0.72
C ILE A 298 -14.15 3.30 -0.47
N PRO A 299 -14.97 4.31 -0.83
CA PRO A 299 -14.63 5.22 -1.91
C PRO A 299 -13.37 6.00 -1.56
N CYS A 300 -12.36 5.92 -2.43
CA CYS A 300 -11.05 6.50 -2.22
C CYS A 300 -10.36 6.77 -3.56
N LEU A 301 -9.49 7.77 -3.59
CA LEU A 301 -8.51 7.91 -4.68
C LEU A 301 -7.63 6.67 -4.78
N THR A 302 -7.41 6.17 -6.00
CA THR A 302 -6.64 4.94 -6.21
C THR A 302 -5.17 5.10 -5.88
N SER A 303 -4.54 6.25 -6.14
CA SER A 303 -3.17 6.58 -5.70
C SER A 303 -3.03 6.77 -4.18
N GLY A 304 -4.13 6.91 -3.49
CA GLY A 304 -4.23 6.90 -2.03
C GLY A 304 -4.14 8.27 -1.37
N LEU A 305 -2.96 8.79 -1.17
CA LEU A 305 -2.71 9.91 -0.27
C LEU A 305 -2.84 11.28 -0.93
N ASP A 306 -3.17 12.31 -0.13
CA ASP A 306 -3.18 13.73 -0.56
C ASP A 306 -1.84 14.15 -1.21
N VAL A 307 -0.74 13.68 -0.64
CA VAL A 307 0.62 13.96 -1.16
C VAL A 307 0.94 13.27 -2.49
N SER A 308 0.09 12.34 -2.92
CA SER A 308 0.25 11.59 -4.17
C SER A 308 -0.55 12.17 -5.33
N GLY A 309 -1.14 13.35 -5.19
CA GLY A 309 -1.99 13.96 -6.20
C GLY A 309 -1.83 15.46 -6.34
N TYR A 310 -2.57 16.05 -7.27
CA TYR A 310 -2.61 17.51 -7.43
C TYR A 310 -3.28 18.20 -6.25
N PRO A 311 -2.79 19.38 -5.84
CA PRO A 311 -3.33 20.12 -4.70
C PRO A 311 -4.85 20.33 -4.80
N GLY A 312 -5.57 20.02 -3.73
CA GLY A 312 -7.01 20.22 -3.58
C GLY A 312 -7.88 19.10 -4.15
N VAL A 313 -7.35 18.14 -4.90
CA VAL A 313 -8.13 16.98 -5.41
C VAL A 313 -8.65 16.13 -4.26
N TYR A 314 -7.79 15.81 -3.30
CA TYR A 314 -8.18 14.99 -2.14
C TYR A 314 -9.34 15.59 -1.34
N ASP A 315 -9.27 16.90 -1.05
CA ASP A 315 -10.33 17.60 -0.32
C ASP A 315 -11.62 17.68 -1.12
N ALA A 316 -11.53 17.92 -2.43
CA ALA A 316 -12.70 17.94 -3.32
C ALA A 316 -13.37 16.57 -3.40
N VAL A 317 -12.62 15.50 -3.49
CA VAL A 317 -13.11 14.11 -3.43
C VAL A 317 -13.79 13.83 -2.09
N SER A 318 -13.16 14.24 -0.98
CA SER A 318 -13.73 14.07 0.36
C SER A 318 -15.09 14.78 0.50
N ALA A 319 -15.22 16.01 -0.01
CA ALA A 319 -16.47 16.74 0.01
C ALA A 319 -17.58 16.06 -0.80
N GLU A 320 -17.25 15.46 -1.95
CA GLU A 320 -18.22 14.73 -2.77
C GLU A 320 -18.61 13.38 -2.16
N ILE A 321 -17.72 12.68 -1.46
CA ILE A 321 -18.05 11.46 -0.69
C ILE A 321 -19.01 11.82 0.45
N ASP A 322 -18.81 12.93 1.15
CA ASP A 322 -19.74 13.40 2.20
C ASP A 322 -21.12 13.76 1.61
N ARG A 323 -21.16 14.36 0.42
CA ARG A 323 -22.42 14.60 -0.30
C ARG A 323 -23.15 13.29 -0.62
N CYS A 324 -22.42 12.27 -1.10
CA CYS A 324 -23.00 10.94 -1.36
C CYS A 324 -23.50 10.29 -0.06
N SER A 325 -22.75 10.40 1.04
CA SER A 325 -23.16 9.90 2.36
C SER A 325 -24.48 10.55 2.82
N ALA A 326 -24.61 11.87 2.69
CA ALA A 326 -25.84 12.59 3.05
C ALA A 326 -27.03 12.18 2.18
N ARG A 327 -26.82 11.78 0.92
CA ARG A 327 -27.87 11.30 0.01
C ARG A 327 -28.31 9.87 0.36
N ASP A 328 -27.35 8.97 0.62
CA ASP A 328 -27.58 7.52 0.57
C ASP A 328 -27.84 6.91 1.96
N PHE A 329 -27.52 7.63 3.04
CA PHE A 329 -27.74 7.21 4.44
C PHE A 329 -28.78 8.06 5.17
N ALA A 330 -29.56 8.87 4.44
CA ALA A 330 -30.62 9.74 4.99
C ALA A 330 -31.84 8.94 5.46
#